data_633cfc9aa31965079655aa3ac2faa6dc
#
_entry.id   633cfc9aa31965079655aa3ac2faa6dc
#
_cell.length_a   1.000
_cell.length_b   1.000
_cell.length_c   1.000
_cell.angle_alpha   90.00
_cell.angle_beta   90.00
_cell.angle_gamma   90.00
#
_symmetry.space_group_name_H-M   'P 1'
#
loop_
_entity.id
_entity.type
_entity.pdbx_description
1 polymer ?
#
loop_
_entity_poly.entity_id
_entity_poly.type
_entity_poly.pdbx_seq_one_letter_code
_entity_poly.pdbx_strand_id
1 'polypeptide(L)'
;VPFLEERLIALSVNKFDQLSILKRRSSKDKLPLKLDGITLEVLFSARSPYSYLALPQLIEFRKRYPVTIVYRPILPMVMRGMVINREKLLYILSDCTRIAEKKGIPFGNIIDPLGKAVERCYSLFKFTKEKGKEEDYINAFLKAVWSEGQHGYLTKTINNVVEKIGLNWEEAKKELDNNDWREEIEGNRLALYEVGKWGPPTMILKNQDKKVILSVWGQDRIWLIEEALYLMQERNK
;
A
#
# COMPACT_ATOMS: atom_id res chain seq x y z
N VAL A 1 8.14 10.18 -8.99
CA VAL A 1 7.36 11.34 -9.36
C VAL A 1 7.09 11.29 -10.86
N PRO A 2 6.05 10.52 -11.32
CA PRO A 2 5.76 10.31 -12.75
C PRO A 2 5.58 11.63 -13.53
N PHE A 3 5.03 12.64 -12.89
CA PHE A 3 4.78 13.95 -13.51
C PHE A 3 6.07 14.75 -13.83
N LEU A 4 7.11 14.63 -12.99
CA LEU A 4 8.41 15.24 -13.27
C LEU A 4 9.14 14.45 -14.38
N GLU A 5 9.00 13.12 -14.40
CA GLU A 5 9.56 12.28 -15.45
C GLU A 5 8.91 12.55 -16.81
N GLU A 6 7.58 12.63 -16.86
CA GLU A 6 6.84 12.98 -18.10
C GLU A 6 7.21 14.39 -18.60
N ARG A 7 7.41 15.35 -17.69
CA ARG A 7 7.77 16.71 -18.05
C ARG A 7 9.25 16.84 -18.45
N LEU A 8 10.15 16.08 -17.83
CA LEU A 8 11.55 15.99 -18.23
C LEU A 8 11.68 15.29 -19.60
N ILE A 9 10.89 14.26 -19.87
CA ILE A 9 10.81 13.59 -21.18
C ILE A 9 10.29 14.58 -22.24
N ALA A 10 9.23 15.33 -21.94
CA ALA A 10 8.67 16.33 -22.86
C ALA A 10 9.63 17.48 -23.16
N LEU A 11 10.50 17.86 -22.22
CA LEU A 11 11.50 18.93 -22.39
C LEU A 11 12.80 18.46 -23.07
N SER A 12 13.02 17.16 -23.21
CA SER A 12 14.30 16.58 -23.63
C SER A 12 14.25 15.77 -24.93
N VAL A 13 13.25 16.01 -25.78
CA VAL A 13 12.91 15.24 -26.99
C VAL A 13 14.08 14.89 -27.93
N ASN A 14 15.25 15.50 -27.80
CA ASN A 14 16.38 15.25 -28.72
C ASN A 14 17.65 14.62 -28.13
N LYS A 15 17.70 14.26 -26.83
CA LYS A 15 18.91 13.70 -26.21
C LYS A 15 18.74 12.42 -25.40
N PHE A 16 17.54 11.91 -25.25
CA PHE A 16 17.24 10.78 -24.34
C PHE A 16 16.91 9.46 -25.00
N ASP A 17 17.17 9.29 -26.29
CA ASP A 17 17.09 7.96 -26.92
C ASP A 17 18.08 6.92 -26.34
N GLN A 18 19.05 7.38 -25.54
CA GLN A 18 19.98 6.50 -24.83
C GLN A 18 19.57 6.12 -23.42
N LEU A 19 18.52 6.71 -22.85
CA LEU A 19 17.96 6.30 -21.58
C LEU A 19 16.87 5.22 -21.78
N SER A 20 17.23 4.14 -22.46
CA SER A 20 16.43 2.90 -22.53
C SER A 20 16.10 2.31 -21.17
N ILE A 21 16.74 2.78 -20.10
CA ILE A 21 16.51 2.44 -18.69
C ILE A 21 15.13 2.87 -18.21
N LEU A 22 14.49 3.87 -18.83
CA LEU A 22 13.19 4.40 -18.43
C LEU A 22 12.01 3.96 -19.33
N LYS A 23 12.25 3.19 -20.37
CA LYS A 23 11.15 2.57 -21.11
C LYS A 23 10.54 1.48 -20.22
N ARG A 24 9.45 1.85 -19.50
CA ARG A 24 8.62 0.84 -18.85
C ARG A 24 8.26 -0.21 -19.86
N ARG A 25 8.65 -1.47 -19.59
CA ARG A 25 8.24 -2.59 -20.42
C ARG A 25 6.73 -2.57 -20.53
N SER A 26 6.23 -2.67 -21.74
CA SER A 26 4.80 -2.73 -21.98
C SER A 26 4.23 -3.94 -21.24
N SER A 27 3.06 -3.79 -20.63
CA SER A 27 2.32 -4.90 -20.00
C SER A 27 1.98 -6.06 -20.96
N LYS A 28 2.32 -5.92 -22.26
CA LYS A 28 2.16 -6.93 -23.29
C LYS A 28 3.31 -7.94 -23.30
N ASP A 29 4.46 -7.63 -22.70
CA ASP A 29 5.62 -8.54 -22.63
C ASP A 29 5.45 -9.54 -21.47
N LYS A 30 4.29 -10.20 -21.41
CA LYS A 30 3.99 -11.20 -20.39
C LYS A 30 4.71 -12.51 -20.70
N LEU A 31 5.89 -12.70 -20.12
CA LEU A 31 6.41 -14.04 -19.94
C LEU A 31 5.73 -14.69 -18.73
N PRO A 32 5.35 -15.98 -18.83
CA PRO A 32 4.89 -16.71 -17.65
C PRO A 32 6.06 -16.78 -16.65
N LEU A 33 5.97 -15.97 -15.59
CA LEU A 33 6.99 -15.95 -14.55
C LEU A 33 6.87 -17.23 -13.72
N LYS A 34 7.92 -18.05 -13.71
CA LYS A 34 8.10 -19.15 -12.76
C LYS A 34 8.92 -18.61 -11.58
N LEU A 35 8.25 -18.06 -10.60
CA LEU A 35 8.86 -17.46 -9.42
C LEU A 35 8.21 -18.05 -8.17
N ASP A 36 8.71 -19.21 -7.75
CA ASP A 36 8.20 -19.87 -6.55
C ASP A 36 8.76 -19.21 -5.28
N GLY A 37 7.92 -19.12 -4.24
CA GLY A 37 8.33 -18.65 -2.91
C GLY A 37 8.65 -17.16 -2.81
N ILE A 38 8.31 -16.35 -3.83
CA ILE A 38 8.49 -14.89 -3.76
C ILE A 38 7.37 -14.25 -2.94
N THR A 39 7.78 -13.39 -2.01
CA THR A 39 6.87 -12.64 -1.14
C THR A 39 7.06 -11.15 -1.32
N LEU A 40 5.96 -10.41 -1.41
CA LEU A 40 5.92 -8.95 -1.37
C LEU A 40 5.27 -8.50 -0.07
N GLU A 41 6.07 -8.06 0.89
CA GLU A 41 5.55 -7.42 2.10
C GLU A 41 5.17 -5.97 1.79
N VAL A 42 3.96 -5.58 2.17
CA VAL A 42 3.42 -4.23 1.95
C VAL A 42 3.16 -3.58 3.31
N LEU A 43 4.08 -2.71 3.73
CA LEU A 43 3.91 -1.93 4.95
C LEU A 43 3.04 -0.71 4.64
N PHE A 44 1.84 -0.69 5.19
CA PHE A 44 0.84 0.33 4.93
C PHE A 44 0.41 1.06 6.20
N SER A 45 -0.19 2.22 6.06
CA SER A 45 -0.84 2.92 7.17
C SER A 45 -2.25 3.35 6.78
N ALA A 46 -3.21 3.13 7.69
CA ALA A 46 -4.60 3.54 7.50
C ALA A 46 -4.74 5.06 7.31
N ARG A 47 -3.79 5.85 7.83
CA ARG A 47 -3.74 7.31 7.63
C ARG A 47 -2.88 7.74 6.44
N SER A 48 -2.46 6.84 5.58
CA SER A 48 -1.69 7.20 4.40
C SER A 48 -2.56 7.16 3.14
N PRO A 49 -2.88 8.31 2.53
CA PRO A 49 -3.61 8.32 1.26
C PRO A 49 -2.81 7.64 0.14
N TYR A 50 -1.48 7.69 0.19
CA TYR A 50 -0.66 6.93 -0.75
C TYR A 50 -0.78 5.41 -0.57
N SER A 51 -1.03 4.92 0.68
CA SER A 51 -1.35 3.50 0.91
C SER A 51 -2.68 3.13 0.25
N TYR A 52 -3.69 3.99 0.37
CA TYR A 52 -4.97 3.80 -0.32
C TYR A 52 -4.80 3.74 -1.84
N LEU A 53 -4.04 4.65 -2.44
CA LEU A 53 -3.79 4.68 -3.89
C LEU A 53 -2.91 3.53 -4.38
N ALA A 54 -2.15 2.87 -3.51
CA ALA A 54 -1.36 1.69 -3.84
C ALA A 54 -2.23 0.42 -4.00
N LEU A 55 -3.31 0.28 -3.21
CA LEU A 55 -4.09 -0.96 -3.15
C LEU A 55 -4.65 -1.43 -4.50
N PRO A 56 -5.34 -0.61 -5.31
CA PRO A 56 -5.83 -1.06 -6.61
C PRO A 56 -4.70 -1.54 -7.52
N GLN A 57 -3.52 -0.92 -7.43
CA GLN A 57 -2.36 -1.31 -8.21
C GLN A 57 -1.78 -2.65 -7.74
N LEU A 58 -1.77 -2.90 -6.42
CA LEU A 58 -1.32 -4.16 -5.83
C LEU A 58 -2.27 -5.31 -6.14
N ILE A 59 -3.59 -5.06 -6.15
CA ILE A 59 -4.59 -6.03 -6.58
C ILE A 59 -4.36 -6.44 -8.04
N GLU A 60 -4.14 -5.47 -8.94
CA GLU A 60 -3.83 -5.76 -10.35
C GLU A 60 -2.44 -6.42 -10.51
N PHE A 61 -1.46 -6.04 -9.70
CA PHE A 61 -0.15 -6.67 -9.67
C PHE A 61 -0.26 -8.16 -9.31
N ARG A 62 -1.01 -8.53 -8.26
CA ARG A 62 -1.22 -9.92 -7.84
C ARG A 62 -1.86 -10.80 -8.93
N LYS A 63 -2.76 -10.24 -9.74
CA LYS A 63 -3.37 -10.97 -10.87
C LYS A 63 -2.35 -11.31 -11.96
N ARG A 64 -1.29 -10.51 -12.09
CA ARG A 64 -0.28 -10.64 -13.16
C ARG A 64 0.94 -11.44 -12.76
N TYR A 65 1.28 -11.42 -11.48
CA TYR A 65 2.52 -12.00 -10.96
C TYR A 65 2.25 -13.06 -9.90
N PRO A 66 2.91 -14.24 -9.94
CA PRO A 66 2.76 -15.32 -8.95
C PRO A 66 3.54 -14.98 -7.65
N VAL A 67 3.13 -13.92 -6.97
CA VAL A 67 3.78 -13.39 -5.78
C VAL A 67 2.79 -13.38 -4.64
N THR A 68 3.18 -13.90 -3.48
CA THR A 68 2.39 -13.79 -2.26
C THR A 68 2.50 -12.39 -1.69
N ILE A 69 1.40 -11.66 -1.60
CA ILE A 69 1.36 -10.35 -0.95
C ILE A 69 1.03 -10.53 0.54
N VAL A 70 1.83 -9.93 1.40
CA VAL A 70 1.64 -9.90 2.85
C VAL A 70 1.48 -8.46 3.31
N TYR A 71 0.30 -8.11 3.79
CA TYR A 71 0.02 -6.77 4.32
C TYR A 71 0.49 -6.65 5.76
N ARG A 72 1.22 -5.57 6.05
CA ARG A 72 1.81 -5.29 7.35
C ARG A 72 1.44 -3.87 7.79
N PRO A 73 0.48 -3.69 8.69
CA PRO A 73 0.09 -2.38 9.18
C PRO A 73 1.21 -1.73 9.99
N ILE A 74 1.37 -0.41 9.86
CA ILE A 74 2.25 0.43 10.69
C ILE A 74 1.49 1.67 11.18
N LEU A 75 1.84 2.16 12.36
CA LEU A 75 1.24 3.39 12.87
C LEU A 75 1.54 4.58 11.94
N PRO A 76 0.61 5.52 11.81
CA PRO A 76 0.86 6.80 11.16
C PRO A 76 2.11 7.49 11.71
N MET A 77 2.84 8.20 10.86
CA MET A 77 4.05 8.92 11.24
C MET A 77 3.84 9.84 12.45
N VAL A 78 2.71 10.54 12.51
CA VAL A 78 2.38 11.44 13.61
C VAL A 78 2.18 10.67 14.93
N MET A 79 1.58 9.47 14.88
CA MET A 79 1.42 8.60 16.07
C MET A 79 2.76 7.96 16.50
N ARG A 80 3.80 8.08 15.69
CA ARG A 80 5.20 7.67 15.99
C ARG A 80 6.07 8.85 16.38
N GLY A 81 5.49 10.03 16.69
CA GLY A 81 6.21 11.24 17.12
C GLY A 81 6.83 12.06 15.98
N MET A 82 6.56 11.72 14.71
CA MET A 82 7.08 12.50 13.58
C MET A 82 6.14 13.64 13.23
N VAL A 83 6.67 14.86 13.18
CA VAL A 83 5.87 16.05 12.84
C VAL A 83 5.67 16.13 11.32
N ILE A 84 4.45 16.38 10.91
CA ILE A 84 4.10 16.72 9.53
C ILE A 84 3.54 18.14 9.56
N ASN A 85 4.25 19.08 8.94
CA ASN A 85 3.77 20.47 8.85
C ASN A 85 2.58 20.58 7.89
N ARG A 86 1.88 21.72 7.98
CA ARG A 86 0.64 21.98 7.22
C ARG A 86 0.91 21.98 5.70
N GLU A 87 2.00 22.54 5.26
CA GLU A 87 2.37 22.64 3.84
C GLU A 87 2.56 21.24 3.23
N LYS A 88 3.26 20.37 3.96
CA LYS A 88 3.46 18.98 3.54
C LYS A 88 2.14 18.21 3.49
N LEU A 89 1.24 18.43 4.46
CA LEU A 89 -0.09 17.81 4.45
C LEU A 89 -0.89 18.23 3.23
N LEU A 90 -0.95 19.53 2.95
CA LEU A 90 -1.66 20.07 1.79
C LEU A 90 -1.06 19.57 0.47
N TYR A 91 0.27 19.50 0.39
CA TYR A 91 0.95 18.93 -0.77
C TYR A 91 0.54 17.45 -0.98
N ILE A 92 0.57 16.63 0.08
CA ILE A 92 0.18 15.21 0.01
C ILE A 92 -1.25 15.06 -0.51
N LEU A 93 -2.20 15.84 0.03
CA LEU A 93 -3.60 15.76 -0.39
C LEU A 93 -3.76 16.17 -1.86
N SER A 94 -3.17 17.30 -2.27
CA SER A 94 -3.21 17.76 -3.66
C SER A 94 -2.56 16.77 -4.63
N ASP A 95 -1.45 16.17 -4.24
CA ASP A 95 -0.78 15.16 -5.06
C ASP A 95 -1.63 13.88 -5.17
N CYS A 96 -2.21 13.41 -4.06
CA CYS A 96 -3.10 12.26 -4.07
C CYS A 96 -4.35 12.49 -4.92
N THR A 97 -4.94 13.69 -4.90
CA THR A 97 -6.07 14.05 -5.77
C THR A 97 -5.70 13.89 -7.24
N ARG A 98 -4.57 14.48 -7.68
CA ARG A 98 -4.11 14.37 -9.07
C ARG A 98 -3.84 12.93 -9.49
N ILE A 99 -3.23 12.12 -8.60
CA ILE A 99 -2.96 10.71 -8.87
C ILE A 99 -4.25 9.92 -8.96
N ALA A 100 -5.19 10.16 -8.05
CA ALA A 100 -6.50 9.49 -8.02
C ALA A 100 -7.29 9.76 -9.30
N GLU A 101 -7.39 11.03 -9.71
CA GLU A 101 -8.02 11.44 -10.97
C GLU A 101 -7.40 10.73 -12.18
N LYS A 102 -6.06 10.79 -12.30
CA LYS A 102 -5.33 10.13 -13.40
C LYS A 102 -5.57 8.62 -13.46
N LYS A 103 -5.81 7.97 -12.31
CA LYS A 103 -5.99 6.51 -12.20
C LYS A 103 -7.45 6.08 -12.10
N GLY A 104 -8.40 7.00 -12.09
CA GLY A 104 -9.83 6.70 -11.90
C GLY A 104 -10.14 6.10 -10.52
N ILE A 105 -9.34 6.42 -9.49
CA ILE A 105 -9.55 5.94 -8.13
C ILE A 105 -10.41 6.97 -7.39
N PRO A 106 -11.57 6.60 -6.80
CA PRO A 106 -12.38 7.51 -6.01
C PRO A 106 -11.57 8.11 -4.85
N PHE A 107 -11.55 9.43 -4.73
CA PHE A 107 -10.82 10.15 -3.67
C PHE A 107 -11.39 11.55 -3.48
N GLY A 108 -11.39 12.08 -2.25
CA GLY A 108 -11.72 13.48 -2.03
C GLY A 108 -12.75 13.75 -0.94
N ASN A 109 -13.66 12.84 -0.66
CA ASN A 109 -14.56 13.00 0.50
C ASN A 109 -13.85 12.41 1.74
N ILE A 110 -12.97 13.22 2.35
CA ILE A 110 -11.94 12.76 3.29
C ILE A 110 -12.35 13.00 4.74
N ILE A 111 -12.25 11.96 5.56
CA ILE A 111 -12.25 12.06 7.02
C ILE A 111 -10.92 11.49 7.53
N ASP A 112 -10.07 12.35 8.09
CA ASP A 112 -8.75 11.93 8.61
C ASP A 112 -8.91 10.84 9.70
N PRO A 113 -8.41 9.63 9.49
CA PRO A 113 -8.58 8.52 10.45
C PRO A 113 -7.61 8.56 11.63
N LEU A 114 -6.95 9.67 11.92
CA LEU A 114 -5.96 9.77 13.00
C LEU A 114 -6.53 9.31 14.36
N GLY A 115 -5.70 8.64 15.14
CA GLY A 115 -6.02 8.20 16.51
C GLY A 115 -6.94 6.99 16.52
N LYS A 116 -8.10 7.10 17.17
CA LYS A 116 -9.02 5.99 17.41
C LYS A 116 -9.47 5.24 16.16
N ALA A 117 -9.60 5.90 15.03
CA ALA A 117 -9.98 5.24 13.78
C ALA A 117 -8.88 4.28 13.28
N VAL A 118 -7.59 4.67 13.39
CA VAL A 118 -6.45 3.80 13.09
C VAL A 118 -6.41 2.62 14.06
N GLU A 119 -6.58 2.86 15.36
CA GLU A 119 -6.53 1.81 16.39
C GLU A 119 -7.63 0.77 16.16
N ARG A 120 -8.84 1.22 15.89
CA ARG A 120 -9.98 0.34 15.57
C ARG A 120 -9.79 -0.43 14.26
N CYS A 121 -9.22 0.20 13.26
CA CYS A 121 -8.86 -0.49 12.03
C CYS A 121 -7.89 -1.64 12.30
N TYR A 122 -6.89 -1.40 13.14
CA TYR A 122 -5.85 -2.39 13.40
C TYR A 122 -6.28 -3.48 14.38
N SER A 123 -7.20 -3.19 15.31
CA SER A 123 -7.73 -4.22 16.23
C SER A 123 -8.42 -5.37 15.47
N LEU A 124 -9.02 -5.09 14.30
CA LEU A 124 -9.67 -6.12 13.48
C LEU A 124 -8.74 -6.74 12.43
N PHE A 125 -7.52 -6.25 12.27
CA PHE A 125 -6.65 -6.70 11.19
C PHE A 125 -6.29 -8.18 11.29
N LYS A 126 -5.95 -8.66 12.50
CA LYS A 126 -5.66 -10.08 12.74
C LYS A 126 -6.86 -10.97 12.42
N PHE A 127 -8.04 -10.61 12.93
CA PHE A 127 -9.29 -11.32 12.65
C PHE A 127 -9.56 -11.44 11.14
N THR A 128 -9.45 -10.34 10.41
CA THR A 128 -9.69 -10.33 8.96
C THR A 128 -8.66 -11.16 8.19
N LYS A 129 -7.41 -11.18 8.65
CA LYS A 129 -6.32 -11.98 8.10
C LYS A 129 -6.56 -13.48 8.31
N GLU A 130 -7.00 -13.89 9.49
CA GLU A 130 -7.38 -15.29 9.80
C GLU A 130 -8.54 -15.79 8.93
N LYS A 131 -9.42 -14.88 8.50
CA LYS A 131 -10.51 -15.17 7.55
C LYS A 131 -10.08 -15.05 6.07
N GLY A 132 -8.80 -14.70 5.78
CA GLY A 132 -8.32 -14.46 4.40
C GLY A 132 -8.95 -13.23 3.73
N LYS A 133 -9.35 -12.23 4.52
CA LYS A 133 -10.08 -11.04 4.08
C LYS A 133 -9.33 -9.73 4.38
N GLU A 134 -8.06 -9.79 4.73
CA GLU A 134 -7.28 -8.61 5.11
C GLU A 134 -7.17 -7.58 3.96
N GLU A 135 -7.00 -8.01 2.72
CA GLU A 135 -6.93 -7.09 1.57
C GLU A 135 -8.27 -6.39 1.31
N ASP A 136 -9.36 -7.16 1.32
CA ASP A 136 -10.71 -6.62 1.17
C ASP A 136 -11.02 -5.64 2.29
N TYR A 137 -10.63 -5.97 3.53
CA TYR A 137 -10.83 -5.13 4.71
C TYR A 137 -10.06 -3.81 4.63
N ILE A 138 -8.77 -3.86 4.34
CA ILE A 138 -7.94 -2.65 4.19
C ILE A 138 -8.52 -1.77 3.10
N ASN A 139 -8.89 -2.34 1.96
CA ASN A 139 -9.44 -1.59 0.83
C ASN A 139 -10.77 -0.93 1.20
N ALA A 140 -11.68 -1.66 1.83
CA ALA A 140 -12.99 -1.14 2.25
C ALA A 140 -12.85 -0.02 3.30
N PHE A 141 -11.97 -0.21 4.32
CA PHE A 141 -11.73 0.79 5.34
C PHE A 141 -11.09 2.06 4.76
N LEU A 142 -10.04 1.92 3.96
CA LEU A 142 -9.37 3.08 3.36
C LEU A 142 -10.30 3.84 2.41
N LYS A 143 -11.13 3.12 1.65
CA LYS A 143 -12.15 3.75 0.80
C LYS A 143 -13.16 4.53 1.62
N ALA A 144 -13.63 3.97 2.74
CA ALA A 144 -14.58 4.63 3.64
C ALA A 144 -14.06 5.99 4.13
N VAL A 145 -12.79 6.08 4.52
CA VAL A 145 -12.21 7.31 5.09
C VAL A 145 -11.61 8.26 4.06
N TRP A 146 -11.08 7.77 2.92
CA TRP A 146 -10.41 8.60 1.91
C TRP A 146 -11.31 9.00 0.74
N SER A 147 -12.49 8.38 0.60
CA SER A 147 -13.37 8.58 -0.55
C SER A 147 -14.85 8.75 -0.18
N GLU A 148 -15.33 8.06 0.85
CA GLU A 148 -16.77 8.01 1.17
C GLU A 148 -17.17 8.93 2.33
N GLY A 149 -16.24 9.68 2.92
CA GLY A 149 -16.52 10.63 4.02
C GLY A 149 -16.97 9.96 5.32
N GLN A 150 -16.57 8.71 5.55
CA GLN A 150 -17.00 7.94 6.72
C GLN A 150 -16.05 8.18 7.90
N HIS A 151 -16.62 8.37 9.08
CA HIS A 151 -15.86 8.48 10.33
C HIS A 151 -15.38 7.08 10.78
N GLY A 152 -14.11 6.74 10.50
CA GLY A 152 -13.52 5.42 10.78
C GLY A 152 -13.51 5.01 12.26
N TYR A 153 -13.72 5.94 13.19
CA TYR A 153 -13.85 5.65 14.62
C TYR A 153 -15.27 5.23 15.06
N LEU A 154 -16.28 5.40 14.19
CA LEU A 154 -17.65 5.01 14.53
C LEU A 154 -17.87 3.50 14.35
N THR A 155 -18.48 2.88 15.34
CA THR A 155 -18.85 1.46 15.30
C THR A 155 -19.69 1.13 14.07
N LYS A 156 -20.61 2.02 13.68
CA LYS A 156 -21.43 1.86 12.47
C LYS A 156 -20.58 1.76 11.20
N THR A 157 -19.55 2.59 11.07
CA THR A 157 -18.64 2.55 9.91
C THR A 157 -17.87 1.25 9.86
N ILE A 158 -17.32 0.81 11.00
CA ILE A 158 -16.59 -0.45 11.10
C ILE A 158 -17.51 -1.64 10.77
N ASN A 159 -18.73 -1.66 11.31
CA ASN A 159 -19.73 -2.68 10.99
C ASN A 159 -20.00 -2.74 9.48
N ASN A 160 -20.28 -1.61 8.86
CA ASN A 160 -20.53 -1.55 7.41
C ASN A 160 -19.32 -2.09 6.60
N VAL A 161 -18.10 -1.78 7.02
CA VAL A 161 -16.88 -2.29 6.38
C VAL A 161 -16.79 -3.81 6.50
N VAL A 162 -17.04 -4.35 7.69
CA VAL A 162 -16.99 -5.80 7.98
C VAL A 162 -18.04 -6.56 7.17
N GLU A 163 -19.29 -6.09 7.18
CA GLU A 163 -20.38 -6.72 6.44
C GLU A 163 -20.20 -6.64 4.93
N LYS A 164 -19.68 -5.50 4.43
CA LYS A 164 -19.39 -5.29 3.00
C LYS A 164 -18.41 -6.32 2.43
N ILE A 165 -17.50 -6.83 3.23
CA ILE A 165 -16.52 -7.85 2.82
C ILE A 165 -17.00 -9.28 3.12
N GLY A 166 -18.24 -9.44 3.58
CA GLY A 166 -18.88 -10.73 3.84
C GLY A 166 -18.49 -11.39 5.16
N LEU A 167 -17.99 -10.63 6.14
CA LEU A 167 -17.69 -11.12 7.48
C LEU A 167 -18.82 -10.87 8.46
N ASN A 168 -18.92 -11.74 9.48
CA ASN A 168 -19.93 -11.62 10.52
C ASN A 168 -19.54 -10.51 11.53
N TRP A 169 -20.44 -9.53 11.72
CA TRP A 169 -20.21 -8.43 12.65
C TRP A 169 -20.11 -8.88 14.10
N GLU A 170 -20.95 -9.82 14.55
CA GLU A 170 -20.95 -10.27 15.95
C GLU A 170 -19.67 -11.02 16.33
N GLU A 171 -18.99 -11.65 15.35
CA GLU A 171 -17.65 -12.19 15.53
C GLU A 171 -16.61 -11.06 15.59
N ALA A 172 -16.59 -10.17 14.60
CA ALA A 172 -15.64 -9.08 14.50
C ALA A 172 -15.72 -8.11 15.70
N LYS A 173 -16.93 -7.85 16.22
CA LYS A 173 -17.16 -6.96 17.35
C LYS A 173 -16.44 -7.40 18.62
N LYS A 174 -16.19 -8.70 18.80
CA LYS A 174 -15.46 -9.24 19.96
C LYS A 174 -13.98 -8.86 19.93
N GLU A 175 -13.44 -8.64 18.74
CA GLU A 175 -12.04 -8.25 18.52
C GLU A 175 -11.87 -6.73 18.46
N LEU A 176 -12.98 -5.99 18.36
CA LEU A 176 -12.91 -4.53 18.25
C LEU A 176 -12.40 -3.89 19.54
N ASP A 177 -11.50 -2.92 19.39
CA ASP A 177 -10.88 -2.16 20.48
C ASP A 177 -9.91 -3.00 21.36
N ASN A 178 -9.50 -4.25 20.97
CA ASN A 178 -8.40 -4.96 21.62
C ASN A 178 -7.06 -4.24 21.38
N ASN A 179 -6.01 -4.66 22.07
CA ASN A 179 -4.68 -4.10 21.97
C ASN A 179 -3.62 -5.10 21.42
N ASP A 180 -4.04 -6.29 21.01
CA ASP A 180 -3.14 -7.40 20.61
C ASP A 180 -2.33 -7.08 19.35
N TRP A 181 -2.84 -6.17 18.52
CA TRP A 181 -2.17 -5.68 17.32
C TRP A 181 -0.87 -4.88 17.58
N ARG A 182 -0.67 -4.37 18.81
CA ARG A 182 0.43 -3.42 19.11
C ARG A 182 1.81 -4.05 18.95
N GLU A 183 1.97 -5.31 19.36
CA GLU A 183 3.23 -6.03 19.23
C GLU A 183 3.57 -6.28 17.76
N GLU A 184 2.60 -6.74 16.96
CA GLU A 184 2.80 -6.94 15.51
C GLU A 184 3.21 -5.64 14.82
N ILE A 185 2.57 -4.52 15.16
CA ILE A 185 2.88 -3.21 14.57
C ILE A 185 4.27 -2.72 14.95
N GLU A 186 4.72 -2.97 16.16
CA GLU A 186 6.08 -2.64 16.55
C GLU A 186 7.10 -3.48 15.77
N GLY A 187 6.86 -4.78 15.61
CA GLY A 187 7.67 -5.63 14.73
C GLY A 187 7.69 -5.14 13.28
N ASN A 188 6.55 -4.67 12.77
CA ASN A 188 6.44 -4.09 11.43
C ASN A 188 7.23 -2.79 11.31
N ARG A 189 7.24 -1.94 12.35
CA ARG A 189 8.03 -0.71 12.40
C ARG A 189 9.53 -0.99 12.34
N LEU A 190 10.00 -1.98 13.09
CA LEU A 190 11.41 -2.40 13.10
C LEU A 190 11.81 -2.90 11.71
N ALA A 191 11.03 -3.77 11.09
CA ALA A 191 11.30 -4.28 9.74
C ALA A 191 11.33 -3.16 8.68
N LEU A 192 10.54 -2.10 8.86
CA LEU A 192 10.60 -0.92 8.00
C LEU A 192 11.95 -0.19 8.10
N TYR A 193 12.47 -0.05 9.31
CA TYR A 193 13.75 0.61 9.54
C TYR A 193 14.96 -0.23 9.13
N GLU A 194 14.90 -1.55 9.26
CA GLU A 194 15.93 -2.48 8.78
C GLU A 194 16.21 -2.32 7.28
N VAL A 195 15.19 -1.98 6.48
CA VAL A 195 15.36 -1.72 5.04
C VAL A 195 15.65 -0.24 4.72
N GLY A 196 15.98 0.57 5.73
CA GLY A 196 16.31 1.99 5.57
C GLY A 196 15.14 2.86 5.14
N LYS A 197 13.91 2.46 5.46
CA LYS A 197 12.68 3.22 5.16
C LYS A 197 11.99 3.65 6.45
N TRP A 198 11.09 4.63 6.36
CA TRP A 198 10.38 5.17 7.51
C TRP A 198 8.92 5.57 7.23
N GLY A 199 8.47 5.50 5.98
CA GLY A 199 7.14 5.94 5.56
C GLY A 199 6.32 4.89 4.80
N PRO A 200 4.97 4.91 4.92
CA PRO A 200 4.06 4.08 4.14
C PRO A 200 3.65 4.76 2.81
N PRO A 201 3.31 3.98 1.78
CA PRO A 201 3.53 2.55 1.69
C PRO A 201 5.00 2.23 1.38
N THR A 202 5.54 1.22 2.07
CA THR A 202 6.83 0.62 1.70
C THR A 202 6.58 -0.82 1.27
N MET A 203 7.19 -1.23 0.20
CA MET A 203 7.11 -2.59 -0.32
C MET A 203 8.47 -3.24 -0.26
N ILE A 204 8.52 -4.48 0.26
CA ILE A 204 9.74 -5.26 0.42
C ILE A 204 9.57 -6.58 -0.32
N LEU A 205 10.30 -6.74 -1.41
CA LEU A 205 10.34 -7.97 -2.18
C LEU A 205 11.36 -8.93 -1.56
N LYS A 206 10.95 -10.15 -1.25
CA LYS A 206 11.79 -11.20 -0.65
C LYS A 206 11.76 -12.48 -1.48
N ASN A 207 12.90 -13.17 -1.53
CA ASN A 207 12.97 -14.49 -2.12
C ASN A 207 12.43 -15.59 -1.16
N GLN A 208 12.46 -16.85 -1.59
CA GLN A 208 12.06 -18.02 -0.80
C GLN A 208 12.81 -18.15 0.54
N ASP A 209 14.07 -17.71 0.60
CA ASP A 209 14.90 -17.71 1.82
C ASP A 209 14.62 -16.49 2.71
N LYS A 210 13.57 -15.71 2.42
CA LYS A 210 13.21 -14.47 3.11
C LYS A 210 14.26 -13.36 3.03
N LYS A 211 15.26 -13.48 2.15
CA LYS A 211 16.22 -12.41 1.88
C LYS A 211 15.57 -11.28 1.09
N VAL A 212 15.88 -10.05 1.49
CA VAL A 212 15.41 -8.85 0.79
C VAL A 212 16.12 -8.73 -0.56
N ILE A 213 15.33 -8.69 -1.63
CA ILE A 213 15.80 -8.48 -3.01
C ILE A 213 15.75 -6.98 -3.32
N LEU A 214 14.65 -6.34 -2.95
CA LEU A 214 14.40 -4.93 -3.22
C LEU A 214 13.46 -4.36 -2.17
N SER A 215 13.71 -3.12 -1.76
CA SER A 215 12.75 -2.34 -0.97
C SER A 215 12.48 -1.00 -1.64
N VAL A 216 11.22 -0.64 -1.80
CA VAL A 216 10.79 0.63 -2.41
C VAL A 216 9.80 1.36 -1.51
N TRP A 217 9.84 2.69 -1.53
CA TRP A 217 8.91 3.53 -0.81
C TRP A 217 8.12 4.40 -1.77
N GLY A 218 6.81 4.35 -1.68
CA GLY A 218 5.86 5.11 -2.49
C GLY A 218 5.03 4.23 -3.44
N GLN A 219 3.77 4.61 -3.63
CA GLN A 219 2.82 3.95 -4.53
C GLN A 219 3.25 4.03 -6.01
N ASP A 220 4.10 4.96 -6.34
CA ASP A 220 4.65 5.22 -7.67
C ASP A 220 5.84 4.31 -8.04
N ARG A 221 6.26 3.42 -7.13
CA ARG A 221 7.43 2.54 -7.28
C ARG A 221 7.10 1.07 -7.50
N ILE A 222 5.82 0.70 -7.68
CA ILE A 222 5.40 -0.69 -7.93
C ILE A 222 6.06 -1.24 -9.20
N TRP A 223 6.26 -0.40 -10.22
CA TRP A 223 6.95 -0.79 -11.45
C TRP A 223 8.39 -1.27 -11.23
N LEU A 224 9.10 -0.78 -10.19
CA LEU A 224 10.43 -1.29 -9.85
C LEU A 224 10.37 -2.72 -9.31
N ILE A 225 9.30 -3.08 -8.60
CA ILE A 225 9.08 -4.46 -8.18
C ILE A 225 8.84 -5.34 -9.41
N GLU A 226 8.03 -4.88 -10.36
CA GLU A 226 7.79 -5.59 -11.63
C GLU A 226 9.09 -5.83 -12.39
N GLU A 227 9.95 -4.82 -12.50
CA GLU A 227 11.24 -4.91 -13.17
C GLU A 227 12.20 -5.88 -12.45
N ALA A 228 12.23 -5.85 -11.11
CA ALA A 228 13.04 -6.79 -10.33
C ALA A 228 12.62 -8.24 -10.55
N LEU A 229 11.31 -8.53 -10.58
CA LEU A 229 10.80 -9.87 -10.89
C LEU A 229 11.21 -10.33 -12.28
N TYR A 230 11.20 -9.44 -13.25
CA TYR A 230 11.62 -9.72 -14.62
C TYR A 230 13.11 -10.09 -14.70
N LEU A 231 13.96 -9.29 -14.06
CA LEU A 231 15.41 -9.53 -14.02
C LEU A 231 15.77 -10.83 -13.28
N MET A 232 15.00 -11.20 -12.25
CA MET A 232 15.17 -12.48 -11.56
C MET A 232 14.92 -13.65 -12.50
N GLN A 233 13.86 -13.58 -13.29
CA GLN A 233 13.55 -14.64 -14.25
C GLN A 233 14.60 -14.77 -15.36
N GLU A 234 15.13 -13.67 -15.87
CA GLU A 234 16.17 -13.70 -16.90
C GLU A 234 17.47 -14.34 -16.41
N ARG A 235 17.79 -14.19 -15.12
CA ARG A 235 18.96 -14.82 -14.50
C ARG A 235 18.81 -16.32 -14.25
N ASN A 236 17.57 -16.81 -14.24
CA ASN A 236 17.26 -18.23 -14.00
C ASN A 236 17.06 -19.02 -15.31
N LYS A 237 17.28 -18.39 -16.46
CA LYS A 237 17.33 -19.02 -17.78
C LYS A 237 18.76 -19.38 -18.16
#